data_3f993419395c81930ed695b517036215
#
_entry.id   3f993419395c81930ed695b517036215
#
_cell.length_a   1.000
_cell.length_b   1.000
_cell.length_c   1.000
_cell.angle_alpha   90.00
_cell.angle_beta   90.00
_cell.angle_gamma   90.00
#
_symmetry.space_group_name_H-M   'P 1'
#
loop_
_entity.id
_entity.type
_entity.pdbx_description
1 polymer ?
#
loop_
_entity_poly.entity_id
_entity_poly.type
_entity_poly.pdbx_seq_one_letter_code
_entity_poly.pdbx_strand_id
1 'polypeptide(L)' 'MTYTVKQLAPGSYDVLLDGVVIAALVRVVSQNGPSDTWQIELLDEMPASTRPAPFTSQWRTFNSRPAALEWLGIHEADVK' A
#
# COMPACT_ATOMS: atom_id res chain seq x y z
N MET A 1 -0.29 9.01 13.79
CA MET A 1 0.33 8.01 12.90
C MET A 1 0.37 8.58 11.50
N THR A 2 1.53 8.53 10.89
CA THR A 2 1.74 9.12 9.57
C THR A 2 2.23 8.04 8.60
N TYR A 3 1.46 7.82 7.54
CA TYR A 3 1.87 6.93 6.46
C TYR A 3 2.61 7.71 5.39
N THR A 4 3.70 7.12 4.89
CA THR A 4 4.42 7.61 3.73
C THR A 4 4.72 6.44 2.80
N VAL A 5 5.04 6.73 1.55
CA VAL A 5 5.45 5.70 0.59
C VAL A 5 6.77 6.09 -0.04
N LYS A 6 7.57 5.08 -0.35
CA LYS A 6 8.85 5.25 -1.02
C LYS A 6 8.89 4.35 -2.25
N GLN A 7 9.05 4.94 -3.42
CA GLN A 7 9.14 4.17 -4.66
C GLN A 7 10.46 3.41 -4.71
N LEU A 8 10.37 2.11 -4.95
CA LEU A 8 11.54 1.23 -5.15
C LEU A 8 11.81 1.04 -6.64
N ALA A 9 10.74 0.91 -7.42
CA ALA A 9 10.78 0.69 -8.86
C ALA A 9 9.41 1.07 -9.42
N PRO A 10 9.25 1.23 -10.74
CA PRO A 10 7.93 1.43 -11.31
C PRO A 10 6.98 0.31 -10.88
N GLY A 11 5.86 0.68 -10.27
CA GLY A 11 4.88 -0.28 -9.80
C GLY A 11 5.19 -0.93 -8.45
N SER A 12 6.20 -0.47 -7.72
CA SER A 12 6.57 -1.05 -6.43
C SER A 12 6.98 0.03 -5.44
N TYR A 13 6.32 0.04 -4.28
CA TYR A 13 6.55 1.03 -3.23
C TYR A 13 6.64 0.35 -1.87
N ASP A 14 7.52 0.86 -1.01
CA ASP A 14 7.45 0.57 0.43
C ASP A 14 6.40 1.47 1.05
N VAL A 15 5.64 0.92 2.00
CA VAL A 15 4.69 1.69 2.82
C VAL A 15 5.27 1.79 4.22
N LEU A 16 5.47 3.03 4.66
CA LEU A 16 6.08 3.30 5.96
C LEU A 16 5.05 3.91 6.90
N LEU A 17 5.08 3.47 8.15
CA LEU A 17 4.29 4.08 9.22
C LEU A 17 5.28 4.68 10.21
N ASP A 18 5.22 6.01 10.35
CA ASP A 18 6.14 6.77 11.21
C ASP A 18 7.61 6.43 10.92
N GLY A 19 7.94 6.27 9.63
CA GLY A 19 9.30 5.99 9.17
C GLY A 19 9.72 4.54 9.17
N VAL A 20 8.85 3.62 9.58
CA VAL A 20 9.13 2.19 9.61
C VAL A 20 8.39 1.49 8.49
N VAL A 21 9.10 0.69 7.67
CA VAL A 21 8.48 -0.08 6.59
C VAL A 21 7.63 -1.18 7.21
N ILE A 22 6.32 -1.15 6.93
CA ILE A 22 5.38 -2.14 7.45
C ILE A 22 4.65 -2.91 6.37
N ALA A 23 4.63 -2.40 5.14
CA ALA A 23 3.85 -2.98 4.07
C ALA A 23 4.49 -2.70 2.72
N ALA A 24 4.01 -3.36 1.69
CA ALA A 24 4.38 -3.10 0.30
C ALA A 24 3.14 -2.78 -0.51
N LEU A 25 3.25 -1.82 -1.40
CA LEU A 25 2.22 -1.47 -2.37
C LEU A 25 2.75 -1.79 -3.75
N VAL A 26 2.11 -2.74 -4.42
CA VAL A 26 2.59 -3.22 -5.72
C VAL A 26 1.48 -3.23 -6.75
N ARG A 27 1.86 -2.97 -7.99
CA ARG A 27 0.96 -3.10 -9.12
C ARG A 27 0.85 -4.57 -9.50
N VAL A 28 -0.38 -5.07 -9.56
CA VAL A 28 -0.65 -6.44 -9.96
C VAL A 28 -0.80 -6.47 -11.47
N VAL A 29 -0.02 -7.32 -12.14
CA VAL A 29 -0.09 -7.49 -13.58
C VAL A 29 -0.91 -8.74 -13.88
N SER A 30 -1.98 -8.59 -14.66
CA SER A 30 -2.81 -9.71 -15.08
C SER A 30 -2.24 -10.35 -16.34
N GLN A 31 -2.29 -11.70 -16.41
CA GLN A 31 -1.89 -12.43 -17.61
C GLN A 31 -2.86 -12.22 -18.78
N ASN A 32 -4.08 -11.81 -18.49
CA ASN A 32 -5.16 -11.69 -19.47
C ASN A 32 -5.34 -10.26 -19.98
N GLY A 33 -4.34 -9.42 -19.80
CA GLY A 33 -4.38 -8.05 -20.28
C GLY A 33 -3.92 -7.05 -19.24
N PRO A 34 -3.92 -5.77 -19.58
CA PRO A 34 -3.49 -4.74 -18.64
C PRO A 34 -4.42 -4.70 -17.44
N SER A 35 -3.84 -4.64 -16.26
CA SER A 35 -4.58 -4.50 -15.02
C SER A 35 -4.02 -3.30 -14.27
N ASP A 36 -4.92 -2.41 -13.85
CA ASP A 36 -4.56 -1.28 -13.00
C ASP A 36 -4.82 -1.57 -11.53
N THR A 37 -4.89 -2.85 -11.18
CA THR A 37 -5.09 -3.28 -9.80
C THR A 37 -3.80 -3.09 -9.01
N TRP A 38 -3.92 -2.48 -7.86
CA TRP A 38 -2.82 -2.30 -6.91
C TRP A 38 -3.13 -3.11 -5.66
N GLN A 39 -2.13 -3.73 -5.08
CA GLN A 39 -2.27 -4.51 -3.86
C GLN A 39 -1.34 -3.96 -2.79
N ILE A 40 -1.90 -3.76 -1.60
CA ILE A 40 -1.12 -3.45 -0.41
C ILE A 40 -1.13 -4.68 0.49
N GLU A 41 0.04 -5.05 1.01
CA GLU A 41 0.20 -6.23 1.86
C GLU A 41 1.13 -5.91 3.02
N LEU A 42 0.71 -6.26 4.23
CA LEU A 42 1.56 -6.17 5.40
C LEU A 42 2.73 -7.16 5.27
N LEU A 43 3.93 -6.73 5.60
CA LEU A 43 5.14 -7.57 5.48
C LEU A 43 5.15 -8.66 6.55
N ASP A 44 4.67 -8.34 7.74
CA ASP A 44 4.57 -9.30 8.83
C ASP A 44 3.13 -9.74 9.02
N GLU A 45 2.93 -10.98 9.43
CA GLU A 45 1.61 -11.45 9.79
C GLU A 45 1.19 -10.80 11.09
N MET A 46 0.10 -10.04 11.05
CA MET A 46 -0.40 -9.31 12.22
C MET A 46 -1.83 -9.72 12.52
N PRO A 47 -2.12 -10.13 13.78
CA PRO A 47 -3.50 -10.36 14.19
C PRO A 47 -4.29 -9.05 14.15
N ALA A 48 -5.61 -9.15 14.02
CA ALA A 48 -6.48 -7.99 13.86
C ALA A 48 -6.29 -6.94 14.95
N SER A 49 -6.00 -7.37 16.18
CA SER A 49 -5.84 -6.47 17.32
C SER A 49 -4.57 -5.61 17.24
N THR A 50 -3.58 -6.01 16.44
CA THR A 50 -2.31 -5.29 16.34
C THR A 50 -2.11 -4.59 15.00
N ARG A 51 -3.04 -4.79 14.06
CA ARG A 51 -2.94 -4.10 12.76
C ARG A 51 -3.16 -2.61 12.94
N PRO A 52 -2.26 -1.77 12.41
CA PRO A 52 -2.48 -0.32 12.48
C PRO A 52 -3.63 0.08 11.54
N ALA A 53 -4.41 1.08 11.96
CA ALA A 53 -5.44 1.62 11.07
C ALA A 53 -4.79 2.21 9.81
N PRO A 54 -5.40 2.08 8.63
CA PRO A 54 -6.74 1.55 8.35
C PRO A 54 -6.76 0.06 8.00
N PHE A 55 -5.69 -0.69 8.29
CA PHE A 55 -5.60 -2.11 7.93
C PHE A 55 -6.60 -2.94 8.72
N THR A 56 -7.57 -3.53 8.01
CA THR A 56 -8.56 -4.44 8.59
C THR A 56 -8.28 -5.88 8.18
N SER A 57 -7.35 -6.11 7.26
CA SER A 57 -6.93 -7.43 6.81
C SER A 57 -5.43 -7.40 6.50
N GLN A 58 -4.85 -8.57 6.25
CA GLN A 58 -3.43 -8.70 5.96
C GLN A 58 -3.06 -8.06 4.62
N TRP A 59 -3.98 -8.02 3.68
CA TRP A 59 -3.79 -7.41 2.37
C TRP A 59 -5.10 -6.84 1.85
N ARG A 60 -4.99 -5.94 0.86
CA ARG A 60 -6.16 -5.33 0.21
C ARG A 60 -5.80 -4.91 -1.20
N THR A 61 -6.77 -4.93 -2.12
CA THR A 61 -6.61 -4.48 -3.49
C THR A 61 -7.35 -3.19 -3.74
N PHE A 62 -6.85 -2.42 -4.71
CA PHE A 62 -7.42 -1.15 -5.14
C PHE A 62 -7.42 -1.07 -6.66
N ASN A 63 -8.32 -0.26 -7.21
CA ASN A 63 -8.42 -0.06 -8.66
C ASN A 63 -7.36 0.90 -9.20
N SER A 64 -6.68 1.62 -8.33
CA SER A 64 -5.66 2.59 -8.74
C SER A 64 -4.71 2.89 -7.58
N ARG A 65 -3.54 3.41 -7.90
CA ARG A 65 -2.60 3.88 -6.89
C ARG A 65 -3.17 5.03 -6.06
N PRO A 66 -3.80 6.06 -6.66
CA PRO A 66 -4.40 7.13 -5.87
C PRO A 66 -5.43 6.63 -4.85
N ALA A 67 -6.22 5.61 -5.19
CA ALA A 67 -7.19 5.03 -4.26
C ALA A 67 -6.50 4.42 -3.04
N ALA A 68 -5.38 3.71 -3.25
CA ALA A 68 -4.60 3.13 -2.16
C ALA A 68 -3.99 4.23 -1.28
N LEU A 69 -3.44 5.28 -1.88
CA LEU A 69 -2.86 6.40 -1.13
C LEU A 69 -3.92 7.13 -0.31
N GLU A 70 -5.09 7.36 -0.89
CA GLU A 70 -6.21 7.99 -0.18
C GLU A 70 -6.64 7.16 1.02
N TRP A 71 -6.70 5.83 0.86
CA TRP A 71 -7.03 4.92 1.96
C TRP A 71 -6.04 5.03 3.11
N LEU A 72 -4.75 5.25 2.80
CA LEU A 72 -3.70 5.44 3.80
C LEU A 72 -3.69 6.87 4.38
N GLY A 73 -4.48 7.78 3.81
CA GLY A 73 -4.48 9.18 4.23
C GLY A 73 -3.32 9.99 3.65
N ILE A 74 -2.73 9.52 2.56
CA ILE A 74 -1.62 10.20 1.90
C ILE A 74 -2.14 11.02 0.74
N HIS A 75 -1.81 12.31 0.69
CA HIS A 75 -2.10 13.14 -0.48
C HIS A 75 -1.07 12.84 -1.56
N GLU A 76 -1.54 12.68 -2.80
CA GLU A 76 -0.64 12.32 -3.90
C GLU A 76 0.48 13.34 -4.12
N ALA A 77 0.24 14.60 -3.81
CA ALA A 77 1.26 15.64 -3.87
C ALA A 77 2.42 15.41 -2.91
N ASP A 78 2.21 14.61 -1.86
CA ASP A 78 3.23 14.27 -0.87
C ASP A 78 4.06 13.05 -1.25
N VAL A 79 3.74 12.41 -2.36
CA VAL A 79 4.45 11.22 -2.85
C VAL A 79 5.64 11.68 -3.69
N LYS A 80 6.81 11.20 -3.30
CA LYS A 80 8.05 11.54 -4.00
C LYS A 80 8.59 10.36 -4.79
#